data_a44cc9e7a377ceeb96f725d58769cc27
#
_entry.id   a44cc9e7a377ceeb96f725d58769cc27
#
_cell.length_a   1.000
_cell.length_b   1.000
_cell.length_c   1.000
_cell.angle_alpha   90.00
_cell.angle_beta   90.00
_cell.angle_gamma   90.00
#
_symmetry.space_group_name_H-M   'P 1'
#
loop_
_entity.id
_entity.type
_entity.pdbx_description
1 polymer ?
#
loop_
_entity_poly.entity_id
_entity_poly.type
_entity_poly.pdbx_seq_one_letter_code
_entity_poly.pdbx_strand_id
1 'polypeptide(L)' 'MKVWPGQPYPLGAVFDGAGTNFSLFSEIAERVELCLFTDEGQETRIDLPEVTGYCWHGYLPT' A
#
# COMPACT_ATOMS: atom_id res chain seq x y z
N MET A 1 8.43 -3.11 -9.66
CA MET A 1 7.02 -2.64 -9.67
C MET A 1 6.96 -1.20 -9.21
N LYS A 2 6.21 -0.40 -9.92
CA LYS A 2 6.10 1.02 -9.60
C LYS A 2 4.92 1.25 -8.66
N VAL A 3 5.17 1.98 -7.59
CA VAL A 3 4.14 2.29 -6.58
C VAL A 3 3.88 3.80 -6.61
N TRP A 4 2.61 4.17 -6.74
CA TRP A 4 2.19 5.56 -6.74
C TRP A 4 1.75 5.96 -5.33
N PRO A 5 1.69 7.26 -5.01
CA PRO A 5 1.28 7.70 -3.68
C PRO A 5 -0.12 7.23 -3.26
N GLY A 6 -1.06 7.22 -4.18
CA GLY A 6 -2.43 6.80 -3.86
C GLY A 6 -3.17 7.80 -2.98
N GLN A 7 -4.14 7.28 -2.23
CA GLN A 7 -5.02 8.06 -1.37
C GLN A 7 -4.95 7.56 0.07
N PRO A 8 -5.00 8.45 1.08
CA PRO A 8 -5.01 8.03 2.48
C PRO A 8 -6.33 7.42 2.94
N TYR A 9 -7.40 7.63 2.20
CA TYR A 9 -8.72 7.09 2.50
C TYR A 9 -9.36 6.52 1.26
N PRO A 10 -10.21 5.48 1.40
CA PRO A 10 -10.53 4.79 2.65
C PRO A 10 -9.39 3.88 3.11
N LEU A 11 -9.41 3.52 4.39
CA LEU A 11 -8.42 2.60 4.95
C LEU A 11 -8.60 1.20 4.39
N GLY A 12 -7.51 0.45 4.36
CA GLY A 12 -7.50 -0.91 3.86
C GLY A 12 -7.09 -1.01 2.42
N ALA A 13 -7.46 -2.11 1.78
CA ALA A 13 -7.14 -2.37 0.38
C ALA A 13 -8.40 -2.17 -0.46
N VAL A 14 -8.34 -1.25 -1.43
CA VAL A 14 -9.48 -0.93 -2.29
C VAL A 14 -9.08 -1.09 -3.74
N PHE A 15 -9.71 -2.04 -4.42
CA PHE A 15 -9.48 -2.30 -5.83
C PHE A 15 -10.45 -1.49 -6.69
N ASP A 16 -9.92 -0.77 -7.69
CA ASP A 16 -10.73 0.11 -8.54
C ASP A 16 -10.88 -0.39 -9.98
N GLY A 17 -10.43 -1.60 -10.25
CA GLY A 17 -10.47 -2.18 -11.60
C GLY A 17 -9.18 -2.01 -12.37
N ALA A 18 -8.36 -1.04 -12.03
CA ALA A 18 -7.07 -0.79 -12.68
C ALA A 18 -5.89 -1.05 -11.74
N GLY A 19 -6.13 -0.97 -10.45
CA GLY A 19 -5.12 -1.20 -9.43
C GLY A 19 -5.71 -1.20 -8.05
N THR A 20 -4.89 -1.27 -7.03
CA THR A 20 -5.33 -1.35 -5.64
C THR A 20 -4.68 -0.26 -4.82
N ASN A 21 -5.50 0.50 -4.10
CA ASN A 21 -5.04 1.48 -3.13
C ASN A 21 -4.94 0.84 -1.75
N PHE A 22 -3.79 1.00 -1.11
CA PHE A 22 -3.57 0.51 0.25
C PHE A 22 -3.39 1.68 1.18
N SER A 23 -4.05 1.65 2.33
CA SER A 23 -3.89 2.66 3.36
C SER A 23 -3.98 2.04 4.75
N LEU A 24 -3.02 2.37 5.60
CA LEU A 24 -2.92 1.84 6.95
C LEU A 24 -2.61 2.99 7.91
N PHE A 25 -3.40 3.08 9.00
CA PHE A 25 -3.17 4.08 10.03
C PHE A 25 -2.18 3.56 11.07
N SER A 26 -1.13 4.32 11.35
CA SER A 26 -0.19 4.01 12.43
C SER A 26 0.53 5.27 12.88
N GLU A 27 0.42 5.58 14.17
CA GLU A 27 1.10 6.72 14.77
C GLU A 27 2.55 6.42 15.14
N ILE A 28 2.89 5.15 15.28
CA ILE A 28 4.20 4.74 15.80
C ILE A 28 5.11 4.12 14.76
N ALA A 29 4.60 3.82 13.58
CA ALA A 29 5.41 3.22 12.53
C ALA A 29 6.40 4.24 11.98
N GLU A 30 7.64 3.80 11.77
CA GLU A 30 8.65 4.57 11.07
C GLU A 30 8.66 4.22 9.60
N ARG A 31 8.06 3.06 9.28
CA ARG A 31 8.07 2.50 7.94
C ARG A 31 6.99 1.44 7.84
N VAL A 32 6.29 1.41 6.73
CA VAL A 32 5.27 0.39 6.48
C VAL A 32 5.59 -0.32 5.17
N GLU A 33 5.73 -1.63 5.23
CA GLU A 33 5.95 -2.48 4.06
C GLU A 33 4.71 -3.27 3.74
N LEU A 34 4.38 -3.33 2.47
CA LEU A 34 3.32 -4.18 1.97
C LEU A 34 3.93 -5.47 1.43
N CYS A 35 3.46 -6.60 1.95
CA CYS A 35 3.95 -7.91 1.50
C CYS A 35 2.94 -8.51 0.54
N LEU A 36 3.36 -8.74 -0.70
CA LEU A 36 2.53 -9.33 -1.74
C LEU A 36 3.01 -10.74 -2.03
N PHE A 37 2.06 -11.66 -2.13
CA PHE A 37 2.37 -13.05 -2.44
C PHE A 37 1.78 -13.43 -3.79
N THR A 38 2.55 -14.17 -4.60
CA THR A 38 2.05 -14.74 -5.84
C THR A 38 1.44 -16.11 -5.56
N ASP A 39 0.73 -16.67 -6.54
CA ASP A 39 0.20 -18.03 -6.47
C ASP A 39 1.28 -19.08 -6.28
N GLU A 40 2.51 -18.75 -6.66
CA GLU A 40 3.66 -19.62 -6.51
C GLU A 40 4.35 -19.48 -5.15
N GLY A 41 3.83 -18.62 -4.28
CA GLY A 41 4.37 -18.41 -2.95
C GLY A 41 5.53 -17.44 -2.88
N GLN A 42 5.83 -16.73 -3.96
CA GLN A 42 6.88 -15.73 -3.95
C GLN A 42 6.38 -14.46 -3.25
N GLU A 43 7.26 -13.87 -2.45
CA GLU A 43 6.94 -12.65 -1.70
C GLU A 43 7.64 -11.46 -2.33
N THR A 44 6.89 -10.37 -2.50
CA THR A 44 7.42 -9.07 -2.91
C THR A 44 7.10 -8.07 -1.81
N ARG A 45 8.11 -7.35 -1.33
CA ARG A 45 7.94 -6.33 -0.30
C ARG A 45 8.05 -4.96 -0.93
N ILE A 46 7.07 -4.11 -0.62
CA ILE A 46 6.97 -2.77 -1.17
C ILE A 46 6.74 -1.79 -0.03
N ASP A 47 7.61 -0.78 0.08
CA ASP A 47 7.38 0.29 1.05
C ASP A 47 6.25 1.19 0.57
N LEU A 48 5.33 1.53 1.47
CA LEU A 48 4.32 2.52 1.16
C LEU A 48 5.01 3.89 1.08
N PRO A 49 4.89 4.60 -0.06
CA PRO A 49 5.73 5.77 -0.32
C PRO A 49 5.29 7.05 0.40
N GLU A 50 4.05 7.12 0.85
CA GLU A 50 3.51 8.35 1.41
C GLU A 50 2.87 8.12 2.77
N VAL A 51 2.88 9.16 3.60
CA VAL A 51 2.16 9.19 4.86
C VAL A 51 1.45 10.52 5.00
N THR A 52 0.16 10.48 5.29
CA THR A 52 -0.67 11.67 5.45
C THR A 52 -1.47 11.53 6.74
N GLY A 53 -1.18 12.38 7.74
CA GLY A 53 -1.87 12.31 9.03
C GLY A 53 -1.81 10.93 9.66
N TYR A 54 -0.63 10.30 9.65
CA TYR A 54 -0.37 8.94 10.13
C TYR A 54 -0.99 7.82 9.28
N CYS A 55 -1.59 8.15 8.15
CA CYS A 55 -2.07 7.14 7.21
C CYS A 55 -1.00 6.87 6.17
N TRP A 56 -0.45 5.68 6.20
CA TRP A 56 0.57 5.24 5.24
C TRP A 56 -0.16 4.67 4.03
N HIS A 57 0.13 5.18 2.84
CA HIS A 57 -0.64 4.80 1.67
C HIS A 57 0.20 4.67 0.41
N GLY A 58 -0.33 3.89 -0.52
CA GLY A 58 0.27 3.68 -1.82
C GLY A 58 -0.74 3.03 -2.75
N TYR A 59 -0.52 3.20 -4.04
CA TYR A 59 -1.38 2.64 -5.08
C TYR A 59 -0.56 1.75 -6.00
N LEU A 60 -1.01 0.52 -6.18
CA LEU A 60 -0.39 -0.45 -7.08
C LEU A 60 -1.24 -0.58 -8.34
N PRO A 61 -0.77 -0.05 -9.48
CA PRO A 61 -1.52 -0.09 -10.74
C PRO A 61 -1.31 -1.44 -11.45
N THR A 62 -1.91 -2.48 -10.92
CA THR A 62 -1.79 -3.82 -11.53
C THR A 62 -3.14 -4.47 -11.75
#